data_3a86cba694e0da519e8d0be489eca324
#
_entry.id   3a86cba694e0da519e8d0be489eca324
#
_cell.length_a   1.000
_cell.length_b   1.000
_cell.length_c   1.000
_cell.angle_alpha   90.00
_cell.angle_beta   90.00
_cell.angle_gamma   90.00
#
_symmetry.space_group_name_H-M   'P 1'
#
loop_
_entity.id
_entity.type
_entity.pdbx_description
1 polymer ?
#
loop_
_entity_poly.entity_id
_entity_poly.type
_entity_poly.pdbx_seq_one_letter_code
_entity_poly.pdbx_strand_id
1 'polypeptide(L)'
;INDDLAEPRTNEYARADKAAAWMLKSKLLINSKVYTGIDRSADALIAVNQVIGSGYKIAQIPFANLFKADNNTNGAQEEIIFPIAFDGDKSKTWGGTTYLIHASCDNPTGITLGIDFGWQGYRVRKEFVESVGNSDPRIMYVPGNNDPESISDYTKFAQGKKLTKFSNNSFHST
;
A
#
# COMPACT_ATOMS: atom_id res chain seq x y z
N ILE A 1 1.34 3.27 26.90
CA ILE A 1 2.01 3.85 25.71
C ILE A 1 2.74 5.07 26.18
N ASN A 2 3.97 5.21 25.72
CA ASN A 2 4.97 6.09 26.25
C ASN A 2 4.53 7.57 26.12
N ASP A 3 4.69 8.35 27.18
CA ASP A 3 4.40 9.78 27.20
C ASP A 3 5.36 10.59 26.31
N ASP A 4 6.50 9.99 25.90
CA ASP A 4 7.46 10.61 24.98
C ASP A 4 6.99 10.62 23.52
N LEU A 5 5.96 9.85 23.15
CA LEU A 5 5.38 9.90 21.81
C LEU A 5 4.47 11.13 21.66
N ALA A 6 4.58 11.77 20.51
CA ALA A 6 3.69 12.87 20.15
C ALA A 6 2.22 12.45 20.15
N GLU A 7 1.34 13.41 20.45
CA GLU A 7 -0.10 13.19 20.27
C GLU A 7 -0.42 12.86 18.80
N PRO A 8 -1.49 12.12 18.54
CA PRO A 8 -1.84 11.72 17.17
C PRO A 8 -1.91 12.92 16.22
N ARG A 9 -1.27 12.79 15.05
CA ARG A 9 -1.29 13.78 13.97
C ARG A 9 -0.63 15.15 14.31
N THR A 10 0.17 15.24 15.37
CA THR A 10 0.83 16.50 15.76
C THR A 10 2.30 16.57 15.39
N ASN A 11 2.91 15.46 14.98
CA ASN A 11 4.31 15.42 14.56
C ASN A 11 4.45 15.48 13.01
N GLU A 12 5.70 15.53 12.54
CA GLU A 12 6.01 15.49 11.12
C GLU A 12 5.54 14.19 10.48
N TYR A 13 5.16 14.27 9.21
CA TYR A 13 4.81 13.08 8.41
C TYR A 13 5.91 12.01 8.46
N ALA A 14 5.52 10.74 8.49
CA ALA A 14 6.40 9.58 8.64
C ALA A 14 7.10 9.43 10.00
N ARG A 15 6.70 10.18 11.01
CA ARG A 15 7.11 9.93 12.40
C ARG A 15 6.00 9.20 13.17
N ALA A 16 6.40 8.21 13.97
CA ALA A 16 5.48 7.48 14.82
C ALA A 16 4.90 8.40 15.91
N ASP A 17 3.58 8.35 16.07
CA ASP A 17 2.82 9.00 17.13
C ASP A 17 2.16 7.96 18.07
N LYS A 18 1.38 8.42 19.02
CA LYS A 18 0.64 7.53 19.93
C LYS A 18 -0.34 6.62 19.19
N ALA A 19 -0.96 7.06 18.08
CA ALA A 19 -1.88 6.22 17.31
C ALA A 19 -1.16 5.04 16.64
N ALA A 20 0.05 5.26 16.12
CA ALA A 20 0.88 4.19 15.59
C ALA A 20 1.19 3.12 16.66
N ALA A 21 1.53 3.55 17.88
CA ALA A 21 1.80 2.66 18.99
C ALA A 21 0.53 1.91 19.47
N TRP A 22 -0.63 2.55 19.53
CA TRP A 22 -1.90 1.89 19.86
C TRP A 22 -2.31 0.89 18.80
N MET A 23 -2.12 1.18 17.51
CA MET A 23 -2.40 0.26 16.42
C MET A 23 -1.49 -0.98 16.50
N LEU A 24 -0.20 -0.80 16.74
CA LEU A 24 0.74 -1.91 16.93
C LEU A 24 0.34 -2.77 18.14
N LYS A 25 0.00 -2.12 19.27
CA LYS A 25 -0.50 -2.80 20.47
C LYS A 25 -1.75 -3.62 20.19
N SER A 26 -2.73 -3.05 19.47
CA SER A 26 -3.95 -3.76 19.09
C SER A 26 -3.65 -4.99 18.23
N LYS A 27 -2.76 -4.87 17.23
CA LYS A 27 -2.33 -5.99 16.38
C LYS A 27 -1.66 -7.12 17.16
N LEU A 28 -0.84 -6.79 18.13
CA LEU A 28 -0.20 -7.78 19.00
C LEU A 28 -1.21 -8.47 19.90
N LEU A 29 -2.13 -7.73 20.49
CA LEU A 29 -3.13 -8.24 21.44
C LEU A 29 -4.18 -9.13 20.77
N ILE A 30 -4.66 -8.78 19.56
CA ILE A 30 -5.63 -9.61 18.82
C ILE A 30 -5.05 -10.99 18.46
N ASN A 31 -3.72 -11.06 18.26
CA ASN A 31 -3.01 -12.29 17.97
C ASN A 31 -2.40 -12.98 19.21
N SER A 32 -2.61 -12.45 20.42
CA SER A 32 -1.97 -12.93 21.65
C SER A 32 -2.22 -14.41 21.94
N LYS A 33 -3.42 -14.90 21.61
CA LYS A 33 -3.76 -16.32 21.80
C LYS A 33 -2.85 -17.26 21.01
N VAL A 34 -2.44 -16.85 19.80
CA VAL A 34 -1.51 -17.64 18.97
C VAL A 34 -0.11 -17.67 19.59
N TYR A 35 0.34 -16.57 20.20
CA TYR A 35 1.70 -16.46 20.73
C TYR A 35 1.85 -16.97 22.17
N THR A 36 0.80 -16.80 22.99
CA THR A 36 0.87 -17.03 24.45
C THR A 36 -0.16 -18.03 24.98
N GLY A 37 -1.12 -18.47 24.14
CA GLY A 37 -2.28 -19.26 24.57
C GLY A 37 -3.37 -18.44 25.26
N ILE A 38 -3.17 -17.14 25.56
CA ILE A 38 -4.09 -16.29 26.30
C ILE A 38 -4.80 -15.33 25.32
N ASP A 39 -6.13 -15.34 25.33
CA ASP A 39 -6.96 -14.41 24.58
C ASP A 39 -6.96 -13.03 25.24
N ARG A 40 -6.53 -12.00 24.51
CA ARG A 40 -6.53 -10.60 24.92
C ARG A 40 -7.30 -9.70 23.97
N SER A 41 -8.31 -10.23 23.28
CA SER A 41 -9.12 -9.49 22.32
C SER A 41 -9.83 -8.27 22.93
N ALA A 42 -10.26 -8.34 24.19
CA ALA A 42 -10.84 -7.21 24.91
C ALA A 42 -9.84 -6.05 25.08
N ASP A 43 -8.57 -6.35 25.40
CA ASP A 43 -7.51 -5.34 25.47
C ASP A 43 -7.17 -4.77 24.09
N ALA A 44 -7.24 -5.59 23.04
CA ALA A 44 -7.08 -5.13 21.64
C ALA A 44 -8.17 -4.12 21.26
N LEU A 45 -9.41 -4.36 21.68
CA LEU A 45 -10.53 -3.44 21.44
C LEU A 45 -10.32 -2.09 22.14
N ILE A 46 -9.81 -2.09 23.37
CA ILE A 46 -9.45 -0.85 24.07
C ILE A 46 -8.40 -0.06 23.28
N ALA A 47 -7.35 -0.73 22.80
CA ALA A 47 -6.28 -0.10 22.05
C ALA A 47 -6.76 0.47 20.70
N VAL A 48 -7.59 -0.26 19.95
CA VAL A 48 -8.08 0.22 18.65
C VAL A 48 -9.08 1.38 18.81
N ASN A 49 -9.85 1.42 19.89
CA ASN A 49 -10.75 2.56 20.17
C ASN A 49 -9.97 3.87 20.41
N GLN A 50 -8.74 3.81 20.96
CA GLN A 50 -7.86 4.98 21.04
C GLN A 50 -7.48 5.47 19.62
N VAL A 51 -7.20 4.55 18.68
CA VAL A 51 -6.90 4.92 17.30
C VAL A 51 -8.12 5.55 16.62
N ILE A 52 -9.31 4.97 16.79
CA ILE A 52 -10.57 5.52 16.22
C ILE A 52 -10.80 6.95 16.73
N GLY A 53 -10.55 7.20 18.02
CA GLY A 53 -10.69 8.52 18.64
C GLY A 53 -9.58 9.52 18.30
N SER A 54 -8.53 9.12 17.58
CA SER A 54 -7.33 9.93 17.35
C SER A 54 -7.38 10.85 16.13
N GLY A 55 -8.51 10.90 15.41
CA GLY A 55 -8.71 11.78 14.26
C GLY A 55 -8.26 11.21 12.92
N TYR A 56 -7.67 9.99 12.86
CA TYR A 56 -7.51 9.27 11.61
C TYR A 56 -8.85 8.76 11.10
N LYS A 57 -9.06 8.78 9.80
CA LYS A 57 -10.33 8.36 9.17
C LYS A 57 -10.07 7.79 7.78
N ILE A 58 -10.97 6.95 7.31
CA ILE A 58 -10.91 6.44 5.94
C ILE A 58 -10.93 7.62 4.96
N ALA A 59 -9.93 7.72 4.10
CA ALA A 59 -9.80 8.79 3.12
C ALA A 59 -10.96 8.75 2.10
N GLN A 60 -11.59 9.89 1.88
CA GLN A 60 -12.69 10.04 0.94
C GLN A 60 -12.17 10.45 -0.44
N ILE A 61 -11.28 9.62 -1.00
CA ILE A 61 -10.63 9.80 -2.30
C ILE A 61 -10.76 8.53 -3.15
N PRO A 62 -10.60 8.60 -4.47
CA PRO A 62 -10.51 7.40 -5.30
C PRO A 62 -9.43 6.45 -4.79
N PHE A 63 -9.75 5.16 -4.70
CA PHE A 63 -8.85 4.15 -4.12
C PHE A 63 -7.45 4.14 -4.75
N ALA A 64 -7.35 4.39 -6.05
CA ALA A 64 -6.06 4.48 -6.74
C ALA A 64 -5.15 5.61 -6.23
N ASN A 65 -5.72 6.68 -5.66
CA ASN A 65 -4.94 7.81 -5.16
C ASN A 65 -4.15 7.49 -3.89
N LEU A 66 -4.54 6.47 -3.15
CA LEU A 66 -3.77 5.97 -2.00
C LEU A 66 -2.35 5.49 -2.38
N PHE A 67 -2.13 5.15 -3.66
CA PHE A 67 -0.91 4.52 -4.16
C PHE A 67 -0.13 5.39 -5.14
N LYS A 68 -0.43 6.68 -5.20
CA LYS A 68 0.28 7.67 -6.02
C LYS A 68 1.47 8.31 -5.28
N ALA A 69 2.35 8.97 -6.04
CA ALA A 69 3.56 9.59 -5.51
C ALA A 69 3.28 10.67 -4.45
N ASP A 70 2.17 11.39 -4.58
CA ASP A 70 1.76 12.49 -3.69
C ASP A 70 0.80 12.05 -2.56
N ASN A 71 0.79 10.77 -2.19
CA ASN A 71 -0.11 10.24 -1.17
C ASN A 71 0.08 10.84 0.24
N ASN A 72 1.15 11.57 0.46
CA ASN A 72 1.37 12.37 1.66
C ASN A 72 0.57 13.69 1.69
N THR A 73 0.00 14.14 0.56
CA THR A 73 -0.68 15.44 0.43
C THR A 73 -2.01 15.39 -0.34
N ASN A 74 -2.35 14.27 -0.97
CA ASN A 74 -3.53 14.14 -1.84
C ASN A 74 -4.82 13.71 -1.13
N GLY A 75 -4.82 13.64 0.20
CA GLY A 75 -5.93 13.16 1.02
C GLY A 75 -5.71 11.76 1.61
N ALA A 76 -4.77 10.96 1.08
CA ALA A 76 -4.46 9.62 1.59
C ALA A 76 -3.89 9.65 3.02
N GLN A 77 -3.19 10.72 3.38
CA GLN A 77 -2.62 10.91 4.73
C GLN A 77 -3.68 10.93 5.84
N GLU A 78 -4.96 11.07 5.49
CA GLU A 78 -6.05 11.01 6.47
C GLU A 78 -6.23 9.60 7.08
N GLU A 79 -5.88 8.54 6.34
CA GLU A 79 -5.99 7.16 6.82
C GLU A 79 -4.64 6.50 7.11
N ILE A 80 -3.54 7.05 6.62
CA ILE A 80 -2.20 6.46 6.80
C ILE A 80 -1.63 6.86 8.16
N ILE A 81 -1.62 5.92 9.12
CA ILE A 81 -1.22 6.17 10.50
C ILE A 81 0.30 6.27 10.65
N PHE A 82 1.05 5.40 9.98
CA PHE A 82 2.52 5.40 10.04
C PHE A 82 3.11 4.95 8.70
N PRO A 83 3.40 5.89 7.80
CA PRO A 83 4.06 5.60 6.54
C PRO A 83 5.58 5.46 6.70
N ILE A 84 6.18 4.72 5.78
CA ILE A 84 7.63 4.76 5.54
C ILE A 84 7.84 5.65 4.31
N ALA A 85 8.38 6.85 4.50
CA ALA A 85 8.53 7.81 3.43
C ALA A 85 9.69 7.47 2.50
N PHE A 86 9.42 7.54 1.21
CA PHE A 86 10.41 7.49 0.12
C PHE A 86 10.21 8.73 -0.73
N ASP A 87 11.22 9.59 -0.82
CA ASP A 87 11.19 10.82 -1.61
C ASP A 87 11.88 10.69 -2.98
N GLY A 88 12.52 9.54 -3.23
CA GLY A 88 13.22 9.27 -4.48
C GLY A 88 14.58 9.98 -4.62
N ASP A 89 14.92 10.86 -3.69
CA ASP A 89 16.16 11.62 -3.68
C ASP A 89 17.05 11.23 -2.49
N LYS A 90 16.66 11.58 -1.28
CA LYS A 90 17.42 11.30 -0.04
C LYS A 90 17.12 9.92 0.51
N SER A 91 15.87 9.49 0.46
CA SER A 91 15.40 8.18 0.93
C SER A 91 14.98 7.29 -0.25
N LYS A 92 15.96 6.90 -1.08
CA LYS A 92 15.76 6.01 -2.22
C LYS A 92 16.43 4.66 -2.00
N THR A 93 15.82 3.62 -2.58
CA THR A 93 16.34 2.25 -2.55
C THR A 93 15.88 1.49 -3.79
N TRP A 94 16.58 0.39 -4.12
CA TRP A 94 16.11 -0.56 -5.15
C TRP A 94 14.99 -1.49 -4.67
N GLY A 95 14.65 -1.45 -3.37
CA GLY A 95 13.51 -2.13 -2.76
C GLY A 95 12.30 -1.22 -2.59
N GLY A 96 11.38 -1.64 -1.71
CA GLY A 96 10.19 -0.86 -1.38
C GLY A 96 9.32 -0.54 -2.60
N THR A 97 8.81 0.68 -2.69
CA THR A 97 7.91 1.12 -3.77
C THR A 97 8.62 1.15 -5.13
N THR A 98 9.92 1.45 -5.16
CA THR A 98 10.73 1.38 -6.39
C THR A 98 10.65 -0.01 -7.01
N TYR A 99 10.90 -1.06 -6.22
CA TYR A 99 10.77 -2.44 -6.70
C TYR A 99 9.34 -2.76 -7.13
N LEU A 100 8.34 -2.33 -6.34
CA LEU A 100 6.93 -2.63 -6.62
C LEU A 100 6.46 -2.04 -7.96
N ILE A 101 6.90 -0.84 -8.32
CA ILE A 101 6.52 -0.20 -9.58
C ILE A 101 7.31 -0.80 -10.75
N HIS A 102 8.64 -0.81 -10.66
CA HIS A 102 9.49 -1.23 -11.78
C HIS A 102 9.35 -2.72 -12.10
N ALA A 103 9.30 -3.59 -11.08
CA ALA A 103 9.23 -5.04 -11.29
C ALA A 103 7.85 -5.51 -11.79
N SER A 104 6.79 -4.71 -11.65
CA SER A 104 5.43 -5.09 -12.05
C SER A 104 5.10 -4.83 -13.52
N CYS A 105 5.97 -4.19 -14.29
CA CYS A 105 5.66 -3.71 -15.64
C CYS A 105 6.83 -3.85 -16.63
N ASP A 106 6.49 -3.71 -17.90
CA ASP A 106 7.41 -3.46 -19.01
C ASP A 106 7.56 -1.95 -19.27
N ASN A 107 8.44 -1.58 -20.22
CA ASN A 107 8.70 -0.18 -20.52
C ASN A 107 7.46 0.63 -20.93
N PRO A 108 6.59 0.16 -21.86
CA PRO A 108 5.40 0.91 -22.22
C PRO A 108 4.47 1.16 -21.03
N THR A 109 4.25 0.15 -20.19
CA THR A 109 3.42 0.29 -18.98
C THR A 109 4.11 1.19 -17.94
N GLY A 110 5.43 1.08 -17.78
CA GLY A 110 6.20 1.92 -16.87
C GLY A 110 6.07 3.41 -17.17
N ILE A 111 6.12 3.79 -18.43
CA ILE A 111 5.89 5.18 -18.86
C ILE A 111 4.52 5.69 -18.37
N THR A 112 3.47 4.89 -18.50
CA THR A 112 2.13 5.25 -17.99
C THR A 112 2.05 5.33 -16.47
N LEU A 113 2.96 4.67 -15.75
CA LEU A 113 3.09 4.72 -14.29
C LEU A 113 4.04 5.82 -13.79
N GLY A 114 4.59 6.65 -14.71
CA GLY A 114 5.49 7.75 -14.36
C GLY A 114 6.92 7.31 -14.04
N ILE A 115 7.41 6.20 -14.62
CA ILE A 115 8.78 5.72 -14.50
C ILE A 115 9.43 5.56 -15.88
N ASP A 116 10.74 5.55 -15.93
CA ASP A 116 11.55 5.50 -17.16
C ASP A 116 11.57 4.12 -17.82
N PHE A 117 11.60 3.03 -17.04
CA PHE A 117 11.62 1.65 -17.56
C PHE A 117 11.09 0.62 -16.58
N GLY A 118 10.55 -0.48 -17.09
CA GLY A 118 10.10 -1.64 -16.32
C GLY A 118 11.14 -2.76 -16.26
N TRP A 119 11.16 -3.51 -15.14
CA TRP A 119 12.10 -4.62 -14.91
C TRP A 119 11.55 -5.99 -15.27
N GLN A 120 10.26 -6.10 -15.58
CA GLN A 120 9.60 -7.33 -16.00
C GLN A 120 9.77 -8.49 -14.99
N GLY A 121 9.58 -8.21 -13.71
CA GLY A 121 9.80 -9.16 -12.63
C GLY A 121 8.58 -10.00 -12.29
N TYR A 122 7.53 -9.42 -11.72
CA TYR A 122 6.35 -10.14 -11.26
C TYR A 122 5.07 -9.74 -11.98
N ARG A 123 4.07 -10.62 -11.93
CA ARG A 123 2.79 -10.46 -12.63
C ARG A 123 1.65 -11.02 -11.78
N VAL A 124 0.45 -10.57 -12.06
CA VAL A 124 -0.78 -11.09 -11.46
C VAL A 124 -1.19 -12.38 -12.15
N ARG A 125 -1.47 -13.42 -11.37
CA ARG A 125 -1.92 -14.72 -11.88
C ARG A 125 -3.40 -14.69 -12.25
N LYS A 126 -3.78 -15.55 -13.19
CA LYS A 126 -5.15 -15.72 -13.68
C LYS A 126 -6.16 -15.94 -12.55
N GLU A 127 -5.84 -16.79 -11.59
CA GLU A 127 -6.73 -17.14 -10.47
C GLU A 127 -7.09 -15.91 -9.61
N PHE A 128 -6.15 -14.97 -9.45
CA PHE A 128 -6.44 -13.72 -8.76
C PHE A 128 -7.37 -12.82 -9.60
N VAL A 129 -7.11 -12.70 -10.90
CA VAL A 129 -7.96 -11.91 -11.82
C VAL A 129 -9.39 -12.45 -11.81
N GLU A 130 -9.56 -13.75 -11.91
CA GLU A 130 -10.88 -14.39 -11.86
C GLU A 130 -11.59 -14.22 -10.52
N SER A 131 -10.86 -14.22 -9.40
CA SER A 131 -11.44 -14.07 -8.07
C SER A 131 -11.97 -12.66 -7.80
N VAL A 132 -11.36 -11.63 -8.39
CA VAL A 132 -11.76 -10.22 -8.21
C VAL A 132 -12.86 -9.84 -9.21
N GLY A 133 -12.84 -10.42 -10.39
CA GLY A 133 -13.74 -10.05 -11.49
C GLY A 133 -13.41 -8.67 -12.10
N ASN A 134 -14.10 -8.29 -13.17
CA ASN A 134 -13.79 -7.08 -13.93
C ASN A 134 -14.58 -5.82 -13.48
N SER A 135 -15.49 -5.96 -12.52
CA SER A 135 -16.36 -4.87 -12.06
C SER A 135 -15.90 -4.19 -10.76
N ASP A 136 -14.89 -4.71 -10.08
CA ASP A 136 -14.40 -4.13 -8.84
C ASP A 136 -13.59 -2.85 -9.14
N PRO A 137 -13.97 -1.68 -8.59
CA PRO A 137 -13.27 -0.42 -8.84
C PRO A 137 -11.85 -0.38 -8.27
N ARG A 138 -11.46 -1.39 -7.47
CA ARG A 138 -10.12 -1.55 -6.93
C ARG A 138 -9.18 -2.35 -7.82
N ILE A 139 -9.65 -2.73 -9.03
CA ILE A 139 -8.81 -3.40 -10.03
C ILE A 139 -7.67 -2.49 -10.43
N MET A 140 -6.45 -2.96 -10.23
CA MET A 140 -5.20 -2.26 -10.50
C MET A 140 -4.22 -3.18 -11.22
N TYR A 141 -4.68 -3.78 -12.29
CA TYR A 141 -3.84 -4.48 -13.26
C TYR A 141 -4.27 -4.07 -14.66
N VAL A 142 -3.33 -4.08 -15.60
CA VAL A 142 -3.66 -3.75 -17.00
C VAL A 142 -4.56 -4.86 -17.53
N PRO A 143 -5.81 -4.54 -17.97
CA PRO A 143 -6.64 -5.49 -18.70
C PRO A 143 -5.85 -5.90 -19.95
N GLY A 144 -5.61 -7.20 -20.12
CA GLY A 144 -4.73 -7.67 -21.18
C GLY A 144 -5.29 -7.37 -22.56
N ASN A 145 -4.53 -6.66 -23.33
CA ASN A 145 -4.61 -6.72 -24.76
C ASN A 145 -3.77 -7.92 -25.21
N ASN A 146 -4.40 -9.04 -25.51
CA ASN A 146 -3.80 -10.26 -26.08
C ASN A 146 -2.75 -11.01 -25.21
N ASP A 147 -2.42 -10.56 -24.04
CA ASP A 147 -1.53 -11.30 -23.14
C ASP A 147 -2.31 -12.45 -22.53
N PRO A 148 -1.85 -13.70 -22.66
CA PRO A 148 -2.51 -14.82 -22.00
C PRO A 148 -2.53 -14.59 -20.50
N GLU A 149 -3.71 -14.65 -19.87
CA GLU A 149 -3.86 -14.47 -18.43
C GLU A 149 -3.12 -15.56 -17.63
N SER A 150 -3.00 -16.74 -18.25
CA SER A 150 -2.31 -17.89 -17.66
C SER A 150 -0.80 -17.81 -17.88
N ILE A 151 -0.03 -18.00 -16.82
CA ILE A 151 1.43 -18.06 -16.86
C ILE A 151 1.82 -19.54 -17.02
N SER A 152 2.13 -19.96 -18.24
CA SER A 152 2.65 -21.31 -18.54
C SER A 152 4.19 -21.34 -18.59
N ASP A 153 4.80 -20.20 -18.88
CA ASP A 153 6.25 -20.02 -18.93
C ASP A 153 6.62 -18.73 -18.17
N TYR A 154 7.20 -18.91 -16.97
CA TYR A 154 7.56 -17.78 -16.09
C TYR A 154 8.67 -16.89 -16.66
N THR A 155 9.41 -17.35 -17.67
CA THR A 155 10.44 -16.53 -18.33
C THR A 155 9.85 -15.54 -19.32
N LYS A 156 8.59 -15.70 -19.72
CA LYS A 156 7.88 -14.83 -20.67
C LYS A 156 7.03 -13.82 -19.92
N PHE A 157 7.51 -12.60 -19.79
CA PHE A 157 6.80 -11.55 -19.07
C PHE A 157 5.46 -11.16 -19.73
N ALA A 158 5.27 -11.39 -21.03
CA ALA A 158 4.00 -11.17 -21.73
C ALA A 158 2.84 -12.03 -21.21
N GLN A 159 3.12 -13.12 -20.48
CA GLN A 159 2.09 -13.94 -19.84
C GLN A 159 1.73 -13.41 -18.45
N GLY A 160 0.45 -13.44 -18.08
CA GLY A 160 -0.08 -12.86 -16.85
C GLY A 160 -0.37 -11.36 -16.97
N LYS A 161 -0.99 -10.78 -15.95
CA LYS A 161 -1.37 -9.35 -15.95
C LYS A 161 -0.32 -8.50 -15.23
N LYS A 162 -0.07 -7.32 -15.76
CA LYS A 162 0.81 -6.32 -15.16
C LYS A 162 0.08 -5.62 -14.01
N LEU A 163 0.69 -5.52 -12.85
CA LEU A 163 0.09 -4.81 -11.72
C LEU A 163 0.37 -3.31 -11.83
N THR A 164 -0.68 -2.50 -11.79
CA THR A 164 -0.61 -1.03 -11.90
C THR A 164 -1.01 -0.32 -10.60
N LYS A 165 -0.93 -1.03 -9.48
CA LYS A 165 -1.38 -0.52 -8.18
C LYS A 165 -0.58 0.69 -7.72
N PHE A 166 0.74 0.64 -7.85
CA PHE A 166 1.62 1.74 -7.45
C PHE A 166 2.00 2.57 -8.67
N SER A 167 1.97 3.88 -8.53
CA SER A 167 2.29 4.82 -9.60
C SER A 167 3.13 5.97 -9.06
N ASN A 168 4.11 6.40 -9.87
CA ASN A 168 4.91 7.59 -9.60
C ASN A 168 4.24 8.87 -10.11
N ASN A 169 3.05 8.77 -10.69
CA ASN A 169 2.24 9.93 -11.04
C ASN A 169 1.62 10.56 -9.79
N SER A 170 1.45 11.88 -9.80
CA SER A 170 0.73 12.62 -8.78
C SER A 170 -0.75 12.74 -9.11
N PHE A 171 -1.62 12.84 -8.09
CA PHE A 171 -3.04 13.17 -8.27
C PHE A 171 -3.22 14.65 -8.63
N HIS A 172 -2.45 15.52 -8.00
CA HIS A 172 -2.43 16.96 -8.24
C HIS A 172 -1.36 17.34 -9.28
N SER A 173 -1.22 16.57 -10.37
CA SER A 173 -0.36 17.03 -11.49
C SER A 173 -0.94 18.32 -12.05
N THR A 174 -0.21 19.39 -11.85
CA THR A 174 -0.45 20.73 -12.44
C THR A 174 -0.34 20.70 -13.95
#